data_655ec724600de39b13e05112f6d6675c
#
_entry.id   655ec724600de39b13e05112f6d6675c
#
_cell.length_a   1.000
_cell.length_b   1.000
_cell.length_c   1.000
_cell.angle_alpha   90.00
_cell.angle_beta   90.00
_cell.angle_gamma   90.00
#
_symmetry.space_group_name_H-M   'P 1'
#
loop_
_entity.id
_entity.type
_entity.pdbx_description
1 polymer ?
#
loop_
_entity_poly.entity_id
_entity_poly.type
_entity_poly.pdbx_seq_one_letter_code
_entity_poly.pdbx_strand_id
1 'polypeptide(L)'
;MKLRQKLHNNKNNFKITMAKSIQPYLLLLPLFVMVALLFGYPIYRIISGSFYKIAIINGDMTFVGLDNYKKLFSSKVFLPTLWLTFRYTLLAVFLKLSLGFIMALFMNSELYFSKTLKFLSLLPWALQQVTVAVIWKWILDGNYGYLNFYLQKFGFISENISFLSNPITAFFAAAFV
;
A
#
# COMPACT_ATOMS: atom_id res chain seq x y z
N MET A 1 28.00 -57.56 -4.07
CA MET A 1 28.36 -56.63 -2.99
C MET A 1 28.35 -55.16 -3.41
N LYS A 2 28.88 -54.74 -4.55
CA LYS A 2 28.96 -53.36 -5.08
C LYS A 2 27.60 -52.67 -5.32
N LEU A 3 26.55 -53.38 -5.73
CA LEU A 3 25.21 -52.83 -5.98
C LEU A 3 24.49 -52.39 -4.69
N ARG A 4 24.62 -53.13 -3.57
CA ARG A 4 24.03 -52.76 -2.28
C ARG A 4 24.69 -51.49 -1.71
N GLN A 5 26.02 -51.34 -1.89
CA GLN A 5 26.72 -50.12 -1.45
C GLN A 5 26.26 -48.88 -2.26
N LYS A 6 26.06 -49.04 -3.58
CA LYS A 6 25.64 -47.95 -4.47
C LYS A 6 24.21 -47.45 -4.13
N LEU A 7 23.30 -48.39 -3.79
CA LEU A 7 21.93 -48.05 -3.36
C LEU A 7 21.89 -47.40 -1.99
N HIS A 8 22.76 -47.83 -1.08
CA HIS A 8 22.84 -47.24 0.28
C HIS A 8 23.41 -45.82 0.22
N ASN A 9 24.39 -45.56 -0.61
CA ASN A 9 25.02 -44.25 -0.81
C ASN A 9 24.04 -43.26 -1.50
N ASN A 10 23.23 -43.74 -2.44
CA ASN A 10 22.22 -42.91 -3.12
C ASN A 10 21.06 -42.48 -2.18
N LYS A 11 20.63 -43.39 -1.26
CA LYS A 11 19.63 -43.07 -0.24
C LYS A 11 20.15 -42.04 0.78
N ASN A 12 21.43 -42.15 1.16
CA ASN A 12 22.04 -41.19 2.07
C ASN A 12 22.21 -39.81 1.44
N ASN A 13 22.66 -39.77 0.19
CA ASN A 13 22.75 -38.50 -0.55
C ASN A 13 21.40 -37.84 -0.73
N PHE A 14 20.33 -38.59 -1.04
CA PHE A 14 18.97 -38.05 -1.15
C PHE A 14 18.44 -37.48 0.18
N LYS A 15 18.66 -38.18 1.30
CA LYS A 15 18.30 -37.69 2.65
C LYS A 15 19.07 -36.41 3.03
N ILE A 16 20.36 -36.34 2.74
CA ILE A 16 21.18 -35.17 3.02
C ILE A 16 20.75 -33.98 2.15
N THR A 17 20.41 -34.22 0.89
CA THR A 17 19.91 -33.18 -0.01
C THR A 17 18.55 -32.66 0.43
N MET A 18 17.62 -33.54 0.83
CA MET A 18 16.32 -33.15 1.38
C MET A 18 16.46 -32.38 2.71
N ALA A 19 17.30 -32.82 3.61
CA ALA A 19 17.54 -32.13 4.88
C ALA A 19 18.11 -30.74 4.66
N LYS A 20 19.05 -30.56 3.72
CA LYS A 20 19.60 -29.25 3.33
C LYS A 20 18.55 -28.34 2.67
N SER A 21 17.60 -28.89 1.91
CA SER A 21 16.53 -28.13 1.30
C SER A 21 15.46 -27.66 2.33
N ILE A 22 15.22 -28.41 3.40
CA ILE A 22 14.19 -28.10 4.40
C ILE A 22 14.73 -27.16 5.49
N GLN A 23 16.02 -27.23 5.78
CA GLN A 23 16.64 -26.45 6.85
C GLN A 23 16.37 -24.94 6.76
N PRO A 24 16.44 -24.25 5.59
CA PRO A 24 16.09 -22.83 5.50
C PRO A 24 14.61 -22.55 5.86
N TYR A 25 13.69 -23.46 5.50
CA TYR A 25 12.27 -23.29 5.82
C TYR A 25 12.00 -23.48 7.29
N LEU A 26 12.71 -24.38 7.97
CA LEU A 26 12.62 -24.56 9.44
C LEU A 26 13.13 -23.32 10.18
N LEU A 27 14.17 -22.66 9.69
CA LEU A 27 14.67 -21.41 10.26
C LEU A 27 13.67 -20.26 10.07
N LEU A 28 12.91 -20.26 8.98
CA LEU A 28 11.85 -19.28 8.72
C LEU A 28 10.52 -19.61 9.42
N LEU A 29 10.35 -20.81 9.97
CA LEU A 29 9.11 -21.24 10.59
C LEU A 29 8.64 -20.30 11.71
N PRO A 30 9.47 -19.83 12.66
CA PRO A 30 9.04 -18.89 13.68
C PRO A 30 8.47 -17.59 13.08
N LEU A 31 9.10 -17.08 12.01
CA LEU A 31 8.61 -15.90 11.29
C LEU A 31 7.25 -16.16 10.65
N PHE A 32 7.08 -17.29 9.95
CA PHE A 32 5.80 -17.65 9.35
C PHE A 32 4.69 -17.83 10.38
N VAL A 33 4.99 -18.41 11.54
CA VAL A 33 4.03 -18.54 12.64
C VAL A 33 3.63 -17.17 13.16
N MET A 34 4.57 -16.26 13.39
CA MET A 34 4.26 -14.89 13.82
C MET A 34 3.40 -14.16 12.79
N VAL A 35 3.75 -14.23 11.51
CA VAL A 35 2.98 -13.60 10.41
C VAL A 35 1.57 -14.21 10.34
N ALA A 36 1.44 -15.53 10.44
CA ALA A 36 0.14 -16.20 10.42
C ALA A 36 -0.74 -15.79 11.61
N LEU A 37 -0.16 -15.64 12.80
CA LEU A 37 -0.91 -15.19 13.99
C LEU A 37 -1.28 -13.72 13.91
N LEU A 38 -0.34 -12.84 13.52
CA LEU A 38 -0.57 -11.40 13.51
C LEU A 38 -1.48 -10.94 12.36
N PHE A 39 -1.41 -11.60 11.22
CA PHE A 39 -2.20 -11.24 10.03
C PHE A 39 -3.28 -12.26 9.72
N GLY A 40 -2.99 -13.56 9.80
CA GLY A 40 -3.93 -14.62 9.45
C GLY A 40 -5.13 -14.66 10.40
N TYR A 41 -4.92 -14.54 11.69
CA TYR A 41 -6.02 -14.54 12.67
C TYR A 41 -6.98 -13.35 12.50
N PRO A 42 -6.52 -12.08 12.41
CA PRO A 42 -7.42 -10.96 12.13
C PRO A 42 -8.16 -11.09 10.79
N ILE A 43 -7.48 -11.53 9.74
CA ILE A 43 -8.10 -11.76 8.42
C ILE A 43 -9.20 -12.82 8.53
N TYR A 44 -8.92 -13.94 9.19
CA TYR A 44 -9.93 -14.97 9.45
C TYR A 44 -11.14 -14.41 10.21
N ARG A 45 -10.91 -13.59 11.26
CA ARG A 45 -11.97 -12.95 12.05
C ARG A 45 -12.80 -11.98 11.21
N ILE A 46 -12.19 -11.22 10.33
CA ILE A 46 -12.89 -10.30 9.41
C ILE A 46 -13.75 -11.10 8.43
N ILE A 47 -13.18 -12.11 7.79
CA ILE A 47 -13.91 -12.95 6.83
C ILE A 47 -15.06 -13.69 7.51
N SER A 48 -14.82 -14.34 8.65
CA SER A 48 -15.87 -15.03 9.39
C SER A 48 -16.95 -14.06 9.89
N GLY A 49 -16.55 -12.91 10.43
CA GLY A 49 -17.46 -11.87 10.89
C GLY A 49 -18.32 -11.25 9.79
N SER A 50 -17.87 -11.28 8.53
CA SER A 50 -18.63 -10.74 7.40
C SER A 50 -19.95 -11.49 7.13
N PHE A 51 -20.08 -12.73 7.60
CA PHE A 51 -21.30 -13.54 7.51
C PHE A 51 -22.27 -13.29 8.67
N TYR A 52 -21.91 -12.45 9.63
CA TYR A 52 -22.73 -12.13 10.79
C TYR A 52 -23.14 -10.66 10.77
N LYS A 53 -24.33 -10.38 11.30
CA LYS A 53 -24.77 -9.03 11.63
C LYS A 53 -24.54 -8.83 13.13
N ILE A 54 -23.78 -7.79 13.47
CA ILE A 54 -23.50 -7.41 14.85
C ILE A 54 -24.47 -6.30 15.24
N ALA A 55 -25.30 -6.53 16.26
CA ALA A 55 -26.15 -5.50 16.82
C ALA A 55 -25.29 -4.55 17.67
N ILE A 56 -25.27 -3.26 17.29
CA ILE A 56 -24.41 -2.24 17.92
C ILE A 56 -24.77 -2.04 19.41
N ILE A 57 -26.03 -2.25 19.78
CA ILE A 57 -26.54 -1.97 21.14
C ILE A 57 -26.21 -3.11 22.10
N ASN A 58 -26.44 -4.36 21.69
CA ASN A 58 -26.34 -5.53 22.58
C ASN A 58 -25.12 -6.40 22.29
N GLY A 59 -24.39 -6.13 21.20
CA GLY A 59 -23.27 -6.97 20.77
C GLY A 59 -23.68 -8.35 20.22
N ASP A 60 -25.00 -8.61 20.06
CA ASP A 60 -25.52 -9.89 19.58
C ASP A 60 -25.08 -10.15 18.14
N MET A 61 -24.56 -11.33 17.89
CA MET A 61 -24.15 -11.80 16.56
C MET A 61 -25.19 -12.72 15.97
N THR A 62 -25.86 -12.28 14.92
CA THR A 62 -26.81 -13.11 14.16
C THR A 62 -26.20 -13.52 12.83
N PHE A 63 -26.22 -14.82 12.52
CA PHE A 63 -25.72 -15.32 11.23
C PHE A 63 -26.70 -14.92 10.13
N VAL A 64 -26.21 -14.18 9.14
CA VAL A 64 -26.99 -13.65 8.00
C VAL A 64 -26.47 -14.15 6.66
N GLY A 65 -25.51 -15.06 6.66
CA GLY A 65 -24.93 -15.60 5.43
C GLY A 65 -24.39 -14.51 4.50
N LEU A 66 -24.87 -14.46 3.26
CA LEU A 66 -24.41 -13.51 2.23
C LEU A 66 -25.20 -12.20 2.18
N ASP A 67 -26.10 -11.95 3.12
CA ASP A 67 -26.95 -10.75 3.09
C ASP A 67 -26.15 -9.43 3.18
N ASN A 68 -25.06 -9.44 3.94
CA ASN A 68 -24.18 -8.27 4.01
C ASN A 68 -23.56 -7.97 2.62
N TYR A 69 -23.16 -8.99 1.89
CA TYR A 69 -22.62 -8.84 0.53
C TYR A 69 -23.69 -8.36 -0.46
N LYS A 70 -24.91 -8.91 -0.38
CA LYS A 70 -26.03 -8.46 -1.23
C LYS A 70 -26.32 -6.97 -1.01
N LYS A 71 -26.40 -6.54 0.25
CA LYS A 71 -26.57 -5.12 0.61
C LYS A 71 -25.42 -4.25 0.10
N LEU A 72 -24.19 -4.73 0.21
CA LEU A 72 -23.01 -4.02 -0.25
C LEU A 72 -23.09 -3.78 -1.76
N PHE A 73 -23.30 -4.82 -2.55
CA PHE A 73 -23.37 -4.73 -4.01
C PHE A 73 -24.63 -4.02 -4.53
N SER A 74 -25.72 -4.00 -3.74
CA SER A 74 -26.92 -3.21 -4.05
C SER A 74 -26.80 -1.74 -3.66
N SER A 75 -25.75 -1.36 -2.96
CA SER A 75 -25.53 0.02 -2.54
C SER A 75 -25.15 0.91 -3.73
N LYS A 76 -25.91 2.00 -3.90
CA LYS A 76 -25.63 3.01 -4.93
C LYS A 76 -24.27 3.72 -4.75
N VAL A 77 -23.65 3.59 -3.59
CA VAL A 77 -22.37 4.24 -3.24
C VAL A 77 -21.19 3.29 -3.46
N PHE A 78 -21.36 1.99 -3.23
CA PHE A 78 -20.25 1.03 -3.22
C PHE A 78 -19.52 0.91 -4.56
N LEU A 79 -20.25 0.61 -5.63
CA LEU A 79 -19.66 0.43 -6.97
C LEU A 79 -18.99 1.70 -7.51
N PRO A 80 -19.62 2.90 -7.41
CA PRO A 80 -18.94 4.15 -7.78
C PRO A 80 -17.68 4.42 -6.97
N THR A 81 -17.69 4.14 -5.66
CA THR A 81 -16.52 4.30 -4.79
C THR A 81 -15.41 3.32 -5.16
N LEU A 82 -15.75 2.07 -5.44
CA LEU A 82 -14.79 1.05 -5.89
C LEU A 82 -14.12 1.48 -7.20
N TRP A 83 -14.91 2.00 -8.15
CA TRP A 83 -14.41 2.52 -9.43
C TRP A 83 -13.53 3.76 -9.26
N LEU A 84 -13.92 4.66 -8.36
CA LEU A 84 -13.11 5.82 -7.99
C LEU A 84 -11.75 5.39 -7.40
N THR A 85 -11.77 4.44 -6.47
CA THR A 85 -10.56 3.88 -5.84
C THR A 85 -9.65 3.23 -6.88
N PHE A 86 -10.21 2.47 -7.81
CA PHE A 86 -9.44 1.83 -8.88
C PHE A 86 -8.73 2.88 -9.77
N ARG A 87 -9.47 3.91 -10.23
CA ARG A 87 -8.88 5.00 -11.03
C ARG A 87 -7.82 5.77 -10.26
N TYR A 88 -8.08 6.06 -8.98
CA TYR A 88 -7.11 6.72 -8.10
C TYR A 88 -5.83 5.90 -7.96
N THR A 89 -5.96 4.61 -7.70
CA THR A 89 -4.80 3.72 -7.54
C THR A 89 -3.97 3.64 -8.82
N LEU A 90 -4.61 3.50 -9.99
CA LEU A 90 -3.90 3.49 -11.27
C LEU A 90 -3.13 4.78 -11.50
N LEU A 91 -3.78 5.94 -11.29
CA LEU A 91 -3.14 7.24 -11.45
C LEU A 91 -1.98 7.42 -10.49
N ALA A 92 -2.18 7.15 -9.20
CA ALA A 92 -1.16 7.30 -8.18
C ALA A 92 0.05 6.38 -8.41
N VAL A 93 -0.19 5.11 -8.78
CA VAL A 93 0.87 4.15 -9.11
C VAL A 93 1.64 4.61 -10.35
N PHE A 94 0.94 5.04 -11.40
CA PHE A 94 1.57 5.54 -12.62
C PHE A 94 2.46 6.75 -12.34
N LEU A 95 1.96 7.74 -11.60
CA LEU A 95 2.74 8.93 -11.23
C LEU A 95 3.96 8.57 -10.38
N LYS A 96 3.78 7.76 -9.35
CA LYS A 96 4.87 7.34 -8.46
C LYS A 96 5.94 6.53 -9.18
N LEU A 97 5.55 5.60 -10.06
CA LEU A 97 6.48 4.83 -10.86
C LEU A 97 7.24 5.70 -11.86
N SER A 98 6.53 6.61 -12.55
CA SER A 98 7.14 7.51 -13.52
C SER A 98 8.16 8.43 -12.87
N LEU A 99 7.78 9.10 -11.77
CA LEU A 99 8.68 9.99 -11.03
C LEU A 99 9.85 9.21 -10.41
N GLY A 100 9.58 8.05 -9.80
CA GLY A 100 10.62 7.19 -9.22
C GLY A 100 11.60 6.68 -10.28
N PHE A 101 11.11 6.31 -11.47
CA PHE A 101 11.95 5.89 -12.58
C PHE A 101 12.85 7.03 -13.10
N ILE A 102 12.28 8.22 -13.29
CA ILE A 102 13.03 9.43 -13.68
C ILE A 102 14.12 9.73 -12.64
N MET A 103 13.77 9.73 -11.35
CA MET A 103 14.73 9.94 -10.28
C MET A 103 15.82 8.88 -10.27
N ALA A 104 15.48 7.61 -10.47
CA ALA A 104 16.45 6.51 -10.54
C ALA A 104 17.46 6.69 -11.69
N LEU A 105 17.01 7.15 -12.87
CA LEU A 105 17.89 7.47 -13.99
C LEU A 105 18.87 8.59 -13.63
N PHE A 106 18.40 9.67 -13.02
CA PHE A 106 19.29 10.75 -12.56
C PHE A 106 20.27 10.28 -11.48
N MET A 107 19.84 9.45 -10.55
CA MET A 107 20.72 8.91 -9.51
C MET A 107 21.78 7.92 -10.05
N ASN A 108 21.47 7.23 -11.16
CA ASN A 108 22.39 6.29 -11.81
C ASN A 108 23.33 6.99 -12.80
N SER A 109 23.10 8.24 -13.13
CA SER A 109 23.97 9.01 -14.01
C SER A 109 25.26 9.44 -13.29
N GLU A 110 26.33 9.65 -14.04
CA GLU A 110 27.63 10.16 -13.53
C GLU A 110 27.60 11.68 -13.27
N LEU A 111 26.41 12.26 -13.15
CA LEU A 111 26.24 13.69 -12.89
C LEU A 111 26.81 14.05 -11.49
N TYR A 112 27.40 15.22 -11.40
CA TYR A 112 27.98 15.75 -10.17
C TYR A 112 26.98 15.76 -9.00
N PHE A 113 25.70 15.96 -9.29
CA PHE A 113 24.60 16.00 -8.29
C PHE A 113 24.02 14.64 -7.89
N SER A 114 24.45 13.52 -8.49
CA SER A 114 23.85 12.21 -8.23
C SER A 114 23.96 11.77 -6.75
N LYS A 115 25.07 12.10 -6.10
CA LYS A 115 25.28 11.81 -4.65
C LYS A 115 24.34 12.61 -3.77
N THR A 116 24.18 13.89 -4.08
CA THR A 116 23.27 14.80 -3.33
C THR A 116 21.82 14.38 -3.53
N LEU A 117 21.42 14.01 -4.75
CA LEU A 117 20.07 13.48 -5.03
C LEU A 117 19.79 12.19 -4.24
N LYS A 118 20.76 11.28 -4.14
CA LYS A 118 20.61 10.05 -3.32
C LYS A 118 20.35 10.38 -1.85
N PHE A 119 21.06 11.35 -1.30
CA PHE A 119 20.85 11.79 0.08
C PHE A 119 19.50 12.47 0.26
N LEU A 120 19.13 13.41 -0.62
CA LEU A 120 17.87 14.13 -0.55
C LEU A 120 16.66 13.21 -0.72
N SER A 121 16.77 12.12 -1.48
CA SER A 121 15.67 11.15 -1.65
C SER A 121 15.33 10.37 -0.38
N LEU A 122 16.22 10.34 0.62
CA LEU A 122 15.96 9.72 1.91
C LEU A 122 15.16 10.63 2.85
N LEU A 123 15.19 11.95 2.64
CA LEU A 123 14.50 12.91 3.51
C LEU A 123 12.98 12.71 3.55
N PRO A 124 12.27 12.55 2.41
CA PRO A 124 10.84 12.28 2.44
C PRO A 124 10.48 10.98 3.18
N TRP A 125 11.34 9.97 3.11
CA TRP A 125 11.12 8.70 3.81
C TRP A 125 11.21 8.83 5.34
N ALA A 126 11.98 9.77 5.83
CA ALA A 126 12.10 10.05 7.27
C ALA A 126 10.88 10.79 7.85
N LEU A 127 10.02 11.37 6.99
CA LEU A 127 8.82 12.08 7.42
C LEU A 127 7.67 11.10 7.63
N GLN A 128 6.98 11.24 8.77
CA GLN A 128 5.77 10.48 9.03
C GLN A 128 4.64 10.91 8.07
N GLN A 129 3.93 9.94 7.50
CA GLN A 129 2.87 10.19 6.49
C GLN A 129 1.79 11.17 6.97
N VAL A 130 1.42 11.13 8.26
CA VAL A 130 0.44 12.07 8.84
C VAL A 130 0.95 13.51 8.78
N THR A 131 2.22 13.73 9.09
CA THR A 131 2.86 15.06 9.01
C THR A 131 2.86 15.59 7.58
N VAL A 132 3.21 14.72 6.62
CA VAL A 132 3.17 15.07 5.18
C VAL A 132 1.76 15.47 4.76
N ALA A 133 0.74 14.70 5.14
CA ALA A 133 -0.65 14.99 4.83
C ALA A 133 -1.12 16.34 5.39
N VAL A 134 -0.73 16.68 6.63
CA VAL A 134 -1.06 17.98 7.25
C VAL A 134 -0.37 19.14 6.52
N ILE A 135 0.92 19.00 6.16
CA ILE A 135 1.65 20.02 5.41
C ILE A 135 0.98 20.27 4.07
N TRP A 136 0.65 19.22 3.31
CA TRP A 136 -0.02 19.36 2.02
C TRP A 136 -1.43 19.93 2.16
N LYS A 137 -2.17 19.58 3.22
CA LYS A 137 -3.46 20.20 3.51
C LYS A 137 -3.34 21.73 3.65
N TRP A 138 -2.30 22.23 4.32
CA TRP A 138 -2.06 23.66 4.45
C TRP A 138 -1.59 24.31 3.15
N ILE A 139 -0.73 23.63 2.39
CA ILE A 139 -0.28 24.15 1.08
C ILE A 139 -1.46 24.31 0.11
N LEU A 140 -2.41 23.34 0.14
CA LEU A 140 -3.57 23.28 -0.75
C LEU A 140 -4.82 23.96 -0.20
N ASP A 141 -4.71 24.63 0.95
CA ASP A 141 -5.85 25.34 1.57
C ASP A 141 -6.41 26.41 0.64
N GLY A 142 -7.76 26.49 0.54
CA GLY A 142 -8.43 27.42 -0.36
C GLY A 142 -8.31 28.88 0.04
N ASN A 143 -8.11 29.20 1.32
CA ASN A 143 -8.09 30.57 1.82
C ASN A 143 -6.67 31.08 2.07
N TYR A 144 -5.84 30.28 2.73
CA TYR A 144 -4.52 30.67 3.21
C TYR A 144 -3.39 29.82 2.60
N GLY A 145 -3.70 28.98 1.60
CA GLY A 145 -2.75 28.05 1.02
C GLY A 145 -1.62 28.73 0.26
N TYR A 146 -0.38 28.30 0.55
CA TYR A 146 0.80 28.80 -0.15
C TYR A 146 0.71 28.59 -1.66
N LEU A 147 0.07 27.53 -2.15
CA LEU A 147 -0.08 27.30 -3.59
C LEU A 147 -0.92 28.41 -4.24
N ASN A 148 -2.05 28.79 -3.66
CA ASN A 148 -2.87 29.90 -4.14
C ASN A 148 -2.09 31.22 -4.14
N PHE A 149 -1.37 31.50 -3.06
CA PHE A 149 -0.55 32.71 -2.98
C PHE A 149 0.46 32.82 -4.12
N TYR A 150 1.20 31.75 -4.43
CA TYR A 150 2.17 31.78 -5.51
C TYR A 150 1.51 31.80 -6.89
N LEU A 151 0.42 31.08 -7.10
CA LEU A 151 -0.31 31.09 -8.37
C LEU A 151 -0.87 32.49 -8.68
N GLN A 152 -1.38 33.22 -7.69
CA GLN A 152 -1.81 34.61 -7.85
C GLN A 152 -0.63 35.54 -8.11
N LYS A 153 0.44 35.42 -7.32
CA LYS A 153 1.64 36.25 -7.45
C LYS A 153 2.27 36.15 -8.84
N PHE A 154 2.23 34.97 -9.46
CA PHE A 154 2.73 34.75 -10.81
C PHE A 154 1.67 35.01 -11.91
N GLY A 155 0.45 35.44 -11.55
CA GLY A 155 -0.61 35.77 -12.50
C GLY A 155 -1.29 34.55 -13.16
N PHE A 156 -1.11 33.34 -12.63
CA PHE A 156 -1.75 32.14 -13.18
C PHE A 156 -3.23 32.05 -12.84
N ILE A 157 -3.66 32.62 -11.71
CA ILE A 157 -5.05 32.65 -11.25
C ILE A 157 -5.38 34.06 -10.73
N SER A 158 -6.66 34.46 -10.88
CA SER A 158 -7.18 35.73 -10.34
C SER A 158 -7.85 35.57 -9.00
N GLU A 159 -8.39 34.37 -8.71
CA GLU A 159 -9.11 34.04 -7.48
C GLU A 159 -8.58 32.76 -6.86
N ASN A 160 -8.80 32.59 -5.54
CA ASN A 160 -8.37 31.40 -4.83
C ASN A 160 -9.14 30.14 -5.30
N ILE A 161 -8.41 29.06 -5.50
CA ILE A 161 -8.96 27.76 -5.85
C ILE A 161 -9.03 26.90 -4.59
N SER A 162 -10.22 26.37 -4.28
CA SER A 162 -10.41 25.38 -3.22
C SER A 162 -10.07 23.98 -3.72
N PHE A 163 -8.79 23.64 -3.73
CA PHE A 163 -8.27 22.37 -4.29
C PHE A 163 -8.89 21.12 -3.66
N LEU A 164 -9.21 21.15 -2.37
CA LEU A 164 -9.71 19.99 -1.62
C LEU A 164 -11.23 19.94 -1.50
N SER A 165 -11.95 21.01 -1.86
CA SER A 165 -13.43 21.09 -1.77
C SER A 165 -14.12 20.56 -3.02
N ASN A 166 -13.49 20.64 -4.18
CA ASN A 166 -14.04 20.12 -5.43
C ASN A 166 -13.58 18.67 -5.63
N PRO A 167 -14.50 17.71 -5.89
CA PRO A 167 -14.15 16.30 -6.06
C PRO A 167 -13.09 16.03 -7.13
N ILE A 168 -13.08 16.79 -8.22
CA ILE A 168 -12.13 16.61 -9.33
C ILE A 168 -10.74 17.10 -8.91
N THR A 169 -10.63 18.32 -8.40
CA THR A 169 -9.35 18.87 -7.96
C THR A 169 -8.78 18.11 -6.77
N ALA A 170 -9.62 17.68 -5.82
CA ALA A 170 -9.23 16.87 -4.68
C ALA A 170 -8.68 15.49 -5.11
N PHE A 171 -9.27 14.89 -6.15
CA PHE A 171 -8.79 13.62 -6.71
C PHE A 171 -7.36 13.73 -7.24
N PHE A 172 -7.08 14.75 -8.06
CA PHE A 172 -5.74 14.97 -8.61
C PHE A 172 -4.76 15.45 -7.53
N ALA A 173 -5.17 16.33 -6.64
CA ALA A 173 -4.35 16.81 -5.53
C ALA A 173 -3.90 15.64 -4.63
N ALA A 174 -4.83 14.75 -4.24
CA ALA A 174 -4.51 13.58 -3.44
C ALA A 174 -3.63 12.55 -4.18
N ALA A 175 -3.74 12.44 -5.50
CA ALA A 175 -2.90 11.53 -6.28
C ALA A 175 -1.47 12.04 -6.46
N PHE A 176 -1.28 13.38 -6.41
CA PHE A 176 0.02 14.02 -6.54
C PHE A 176 0.82 14.01 -5.23
N VAL A 177 0.15 14.05 -4.10
CA VAL A 177 0.73 13.98 -2.74
C VAL A 177 1.18 12.57 -2.38
#